data_1e3f7b403bd03ce66343aeb326684809
#
_entry.id   1e3f7b403bd03ce66343aeb326684809
#
_cell.length_a   1.000
_cell.length_b   1.000
_cell.length_c   1.000
_cell.angle_alpha   90.00
_cell.angle_beta   90.00
_cell.angle_gamma   90.00
#
_symmetry.space_group_name_H-M   'P 1'
#
loop_
_entity.id
_entity.type
_entity.pdbx_description
1 polymer ?
#
loop_
_entity_poly.entity_id
_entity_poly.type
_entity_poly.pdbx_seq_one_letter_code
_entity_poly.pdbx_strand_id
1 'polypeptide(L)'
;MATRQEQIQALEKDWAENPRWKGVKRPYSAEDVVRLRGSVHIEHSLARRGAEKLWNLLETEPFVNTLGALTGNQAMQQVKAGLKAIYLSGWQVAGDANMAGEMYPDQSLYPVNSVPMVVKRINNTFQRADQIQWSEGKDDIDFFAPIVADAEAGFGGVLNAFELMKSMIEAGAAGVHFEDQLASVKKCGHMGGKVLVPTREACEKLAA
;
A
#
# COMPACT_ATOMS: atom_id res chain seq x y z
N MET A 1 24.78 15.87 -1.47
CA MET A 1 24.15 14.62 -0.94
C MET A 1 24.64 14.42 0.49
N ALA A 2 23.78 13.95 1.39
CA ALA A 2 24.20 13.61 2.74
C ALA A 2 25.21 12.45 2.71
N THR A 3 26.21 12.50 3.56
CA THR A 3 27.20 11.43 3.73
C THR A 3 26.54 10.17 4.28
N ARG A 4 27.22 9.02 4.16
CA ARG A 4 26.72 7.77 4.75
C ARG A 4 26.48 7.92 6.26
N GLN A 5 27.38 8.59 6.97
CA GLN A 5 27.26 8.79 8.40
C GLN A 5 26.06 9.67 8.79
N GLU A 6 25.82 10.75 8.05
CA GLU A 6 24.63 11.60 8.26
C GLU A 6 23.32 10.84 8.01
N GLN A 7 23.30 9.96 7.02
CA GLN A 7 22.12 9.13 6.74
C GLN A 7 21.86 8.10 7.86
N ILE A 8 22.90 7.48 8.41
CA ILE A 8 22.81 6.55 9.54
C ILE A 8 22.25 7.28 10.76
N GLN A 9 22.83 8.41 11.14
CA GLN A 9 22.39 9.22 12.28
C GLN A 9 20.93 9.70 12.14
N ALA A 10 20.54 10.12 10.93
CA ALA A 10 19.17 10.52 10.68
C ALA A 10 18.16 9.37 10.87
N LEU A 11 18.53 8.17 10.44
CA LEU A 11 17.69 6.98 10.60
C LEU A 11 17.63 6.50 12.06
N GLU A 12 18.74 6.51 12.78
CA GLU A 12 18.77 6.21 14.22
C GLU A 12 17.91 7.17 15.01
N LYS A 13 18.00 8.47 14.70
CA LYS A 13 17.18 9.50 15.33
C LYS A 13 15.68 9.28 15.08
N ASP A 14 15.29 9.03 13.83
CA ASP A 14 13.89 8.73 13.49
C ASP A 14 13.38 7.51 14.25
N TRP A 15 14.17 6.43 14.33
CA TRP A 15 13.77 5.24 15.06
C TRP A 15 13.63 5.44 16.56
N ALA A 16 14.42 6.34 17.14
CA ALA A 16 14.41 6.62 18.57
C ALA A 16 13.31 7.61 18.98
N GLU A 17 13.05 8.62 18.17
CA GLU A 17 12.20 9.76 18.53
C GLU A 17 10.78 9.69 17.95
N ASN A 18 10.58 9.00 16.83
CA ASN A 18 9.29 8.93 16.16
C ASN A 18 8.36 7.94 16.89
N PRO A 19 7.23 8.41 17.45
CA PRO A 19 6.30 7.55 18.20
C PRO A 19 5.71 6.41 17.39
N ARG A 20 5.73 6.50 16.06
CA ARG A 20 5.31 5.44 15.13
C ARG A 20 6.08 4.14 15.37
N TRP A 21 7.34 4.22 15.81
CA TRP A 21 8.20 3.06 16.01
C TRP A 21 8.16 2.50 17.43
N LYS A 22 7.28 3.02 18.29
CA LYS A 22 7.14 2.54 19.66
C LYS A 22 6.85 1.04 19.71
N GLY A 23 7.72 0.29 20.40
CA GLY A 23 7.58 -1.16 20.53
C GLY A 23 8.14 -1.98 19.35
N VAL A 24 8.57 -1.35 18.26
CA VAL A 24 9.21 -2.03 17.12
C VAL A 24 10.63 -2.44 17.51
N LYS A 25 10.94 -3.73 17.38
CA LYS A 25 12.28 -4.30 17.57
C LYS A 25 12.85 -4.71 16.22
N ARG A 26 14.05 -4.25 15.90
CA ARG A 26 14.74 -4.56 14.65
C ARG A 26 15.96 -5.44 14.94
N PRO A 27 16.13 -6.58 14.23
CA PRO A 27 17.33 -7.42 14.35
C PRO A 27 18.52 -6.90 13.50
N TYR A 28 18.40 -5.71 12.91
CA TYR A 28 19.39 -5.06 12.04
C TYR A 28 19.60 -3.60 12.47
N SER A 29 20.74 -3.03 12.07
CA SER A 29 21.13 -1.66 12.39
C SER A 29 20.73 -0.66 11.29
N ALA A 30 20.77 0.64 11.63
CA ALA A 30 20.65 1.72 10.65
C ALA A 30 21.79 1.69 9.62
N GLU A 31 22.98 1.28 10.04
CA GLU A 31 24.13 1.08 9.15
C GLU A 31 23.85 -0.01 8.10
N ASP A 32 23.25 -1.14 8.49
CA ASP A 32 22.87 -2.20 7.56
C ASP A 32 21.88 -1.68 6.51
N VAL A 33 20.87 -0.93 6.95
CA VAL A 33 19.89 -0.33 6.03
C VAL A 33 20.55 0.62 5.04
N VAL A 34 21.38 1.55 5.53
CA VAL A 34 22.07 2.52 4.67
C VAL A 34 23.06 1.85 3.72
N ARG A 35 23.73 0.78 4.18
CA ARG A 35 24.63 -0.03 3.35
C ARG A 35 23.91 -0.72 2.21
N LEU A 36 22.72 -1.26 2.47
CA LEU A 36 21.98 -2.09 1.51
C LEU A 36 21.11 -1.29 0.53
N ARG A 37 20.55 -0.16 0.98
CA ARG A 37 19.64 0.65 0.15
C ARG A 37 20.29 1.45 -0.99
N GLY A 38 21.63 1.50 -1.02
CA GLY A 38 22.39 2.28 -1.99
C GLY A 38 22.60 3.75 -1.57
N SER A 39 23.24 4.52 -2.45
CA SER A 39 23.66 5.90 -2.17
C SER A 39 22.54 6.93 -2.35
N VAL A 40 21.51 6.62 -3.10
CA VAL A 40 20.38 7.51 -3.38
C VAL A 40 19.20 7.11 -2.52
N HIS A 41 18.71 8.05 -1.73
CA HIS A 41 17.45 7.87 -1.00
C HIS A 41 16.28 8.19 -1.93
N ILE A 42 15.59 7.14 -2.36
CA ILE A 42 14.40 7.26 -3.20
C ILE A 42 13.20 7.50 -2.30
N GLU A 43 12.46 8.58 -2.55
CA GLU A 43 11.20 8.87 -1.87
C GLU A 43 10.01 8.61 -2.80
N HIS A 44 9.04 7.88 -2.29
CA HIS A 44 7.75 7.67 -2.94
C HIS A 44 6.73 8.62 -2.27
N SER A 45 6.68 9.86 -2.72
CA SER A 45 5.96 10.96 -2.05
C SER A 45 4.46 10.65 -1.82
N LEU A 46 3.80 10.02 -2.78
CA LEU A 46 2.38 9.68 -2.64
C LEU A 46 2.15 8.57 -1.60
N ALA A 47 3.00 7.55 -1.58
CA ALA A 47 2.92 6.49 -0.57
C ALA A 47 3.16 7.05 0.84
N ARG A 48 4.21 7.87 1.02
CA ARG A 48 4.50 8.52 2.29
C ARG A 48 3.34 9.38 2.77
N ARG A 49 2.90 10.33 1.94
CA ARG A 49 1.77 11.21 2.25
C ARG A 49 0.50 10.41 2.59
N GLY A 50 0.21 9.40 1.79
CA GLY A 50 -0.95 8.53 2.00
C GLY A 50 -0.86 7.76 3.31
N ALA A 51 0.30 7.16 3.61
CA ALA A 51 0.51 6.38 4.83
C ALA A 51 0.41 7.26 6.09
N GLU A 52 1.00 8.46 6.08
CA GLU A 52 0.91 9.42 7.19
C GLU A 52 -0.54 9.88 7.40
N LYS A 53 -1.26 10.17 6.31
CA LYS A 53 -2.67 10.56 6.37
C LYS A 53 -3.55 9.42 6.87
N LEU A 54 -3.34 8.19 6.40
CA LEU A 54 -4.09 7.02 6.87
C LEU A 54 -3.87 6.78 8.36
N TRP A 55 -2.60 6.82 8.80
CA TRP A 55 -2.27 6.66 10.21
C TRP A 55 -2.97 7.71 11.08
N ASN A 56 -2.91 8.98 10.67
CA ASN A 56 -3.60 10.05 11.40
C ASN A 56 -5.12 9.84 11.44
N LEU A 57 -5.74 9.41 10.34
CA LEU A 57 -7.18 9.12 10.30
C LEU A 57 -7.55 7.99 11.28
N LEU A 58 -6.73 6.92 11.35
CA LEU A 58 -6.97 5.81 12.27
C LEU A 58 -6.83 6.20 13.74
N GLU A 59 -5.98 7.18 14.05
CA GLU A 59 -5.77 7.66 15.43
C GLU A 59 -6.81 8.71 15.88
N THR A 60 -7.36 9.50 14.95
CA THR A 60 -8.16 10.67 15.29
C THR A 60 -9.65 10.53 14.99
N GLU A 61 -10.02 9.66 14.04
CA GLU A 61 -11.40 9.52 13.62
C GLU A 61 -12.07 8.33 14.33
N PRO A 62 -13.36 8.45 14.67
CA PRO A 62 -14.10 7.33 15.25
C PRO A 62 -14.25 6.15 14.29
N PHE A 63 -14.23 6.41 13.00
CA PHE A 63 -14.13 5.43 11.90
C PHE A 63 -13.68 6.12 10.61
N VAL A 64 -13.04 5.36 9.73
CA VAL A 64 -12.60 5.84 8.41
C VAL A 64 -13.55 5.29 7.36
N ASN A 65 -14.45 6.14 6.85
CA ASN A 65 -15.41 5.74 5.82
C ASN A 65 -14.71 5.60 4.46
N THR A 66 -14.90 4.46 3.83
CA THR A 66 -14.30 4.10 2.55
C THR A 66 -15.22 3.18 1.76
N LEU A 67 -15.04 3.19 0.44
CA LEU A 67 -15.67 2.24 -0.48
C LEU A 67 -14.64 1.72 -1.47
N GLY A 68 -14.96 0.58 -2.11
CA GLY A 68 -14.16 0.03 -3.19
C GLY A 68 -14.17 0.90 -4.44
N ALA A 69 -13.03 1.00 -5.13
CA ALA A 69 -12.92 1.65 -6.42
C ALA A 69 -11.93 0.90 -7.31
N LEU A 70 -12.28 0.71 -8.58
CA LEU A 70 -11.42 0.10 -9.61
C LEU A 70 -10.89 1.09 -10.63
N THR A 71 -11.51 2.27 -10.70
CA THR A 71 -11.14 3.31 -11.65
C THR A 71 -10.81 4.61 -10.94
N GLY A 72 -9.96 5.42 -11.55
CA GLY A 72 -9.64 6.74 -11.01
C GLY A 72 -10.88 7.63 -10.91
N ASN A 73 -11.82 7.52 -11.85
CA ASN A 73 -13.06 8.31 -11.79
C ASN A 73 -13.94 7.91 -10.60
N GLN A 74 -14.12 6.62 -10.33
CA GLN A 74 -14.83 6.16 -9.13
C GLN A 74 -14.21 6.74 -7.86
N ALA A 75 -12.89 6.58 -7.71
CA ALA A 75 -12.16 7.07 -6.56
C ALA A 75 -12.28 8.61 -6.40
N MET A 76 -12.11 9.36 -7.49
CA MET A 76 -12.26 10.81 -7.49
C MET A 76 -13.68 11.25 -7.07
N GLN A 77 -14.73 10.59 -7.55
CA GLN A 77 -16.10 10.89 -7.16
C GLN A 77 -16.36 10.55 -5.69
N GLN A 78 -15.77 9.46 -5.18
CA GLN A 78 -15.83 9.12 -3.76
C GLN A 78 -15.20 10.19 -2.88
N VAL A 79 -14.03 10.71 -3.26
CA VAL A 79 -13.38 11.84 -2.55
C VAL A 79 -14.26 13.07 -2.57
N LYS A 80 -14.83 13.43 -3.71
CA LYS A 80 -15.78 14.56 -3.83
C LYS A 80 -17.04 14.38 -2.97
N ALA A 81 -17.45 13.13 -2.76
CA ALA A 81 -18.58 12.80 -1.89
C ALA A 81 -18.21 12.76 -0.39
N GLY A 82 -16.95 13.01 -0.03
CA GLY A 82 -16.49 13.10 1.36
C GLY A 82 -15.96 11.80 1.95
N LEU A 83 -15.69 10.75 1.15
CA LEU A 83 -15.02 9.57 1.66
C LEU A 83 -13.56 9.89 2.00
N LYS A 84 -13.09 9.35 3.12
CA LYS A 84 -11.77 9.67 3.69
C LYS A 84 -10.65 8.80 3.18
N ALA A 85 -10.98 7.62 2.66
CA ALA A 85 -10.04 6.65 2.10
C ALA A 85 -10.67 5.90 0.93
N ILE A 86 -9.82 5.20 0.17
CA ILE A 86 -10.22 4.32 -0.93
C ILE A 86 -9.78 2.91 -0.59
N TYR A 87 -10.66 1.93 -0.80
CA TYR A 87 -10.31 0.52 -0.75
C TYR A 87 -10.14 -0.05 -2.15
N LEU A 88 -9.06 -0.78 -2.36
CA LEU A 88 -8.82 -1.50 -3.61
C LEU A 88 -8.83 -3.00 -3.35
N SER A 89 -9.95 -3.62 -3.70
CA SER A 89 -10.22 -5.03 -3.48
C SER A 89 -9.55 -5.92 -4.53
N GLY A 90 -8.80 -6.91 -4.10
CA GLY A 90 -8.25 -7.96 -4.98
C GLY A 90 -9.33 -8.75 -5.69
N TRP A 91 -10.44 -9.05 -5.01
CA TRP A 91 -11.60 -9.69 -5.61
C TRP A 91 -12.15 -8.92 -6.82
N GLN A 92 -12.34 -7.60 -6.68
CA GLN A 92 -12.79 -6.76 -7.79
C GLN A 92 -11.74 -6.69 -8.91
N VAL A 93 -10.45 -6.63 -8.56
CA VAL A 93 -9.36 -6.65 -9.55
C VAL A 93 -9.34 -7.98 -10.31
N ALA A 94 -9.54 -9.10 -9.64
CA ALA A 94 -9.65 -10.41 -10.29
C ALA A 94 -10.76 -10.44 -11.34
N GLY A 95 -11.94 -9.88 -11.03
CA GLY A 95 -13.08 -9.85 -11.92
C GLY A 95 -12.93 -8.85 -13.07
N ASP A 96 -12.53 -7.61 -12.78
CA ASP A 96 -12.78 -6.50 -13.71
C ASP A 96 -11.55 -5.64 -14.08
N ALA A 97 -10.40 -5.80 -13.41
CA ALA A 97 -9.31 -4.84 -13.58
C ALA A 97 -7.90 -5.45 -13.59
N ASN A 98 -7.78 -6.75 -13.76
CA ASN A 98 -6.47 -7.39 -13.80
C ASN A 98 -5.74 -7.16 -15.13
N MET A 99 -4.43 -7.35 -15.10
CA MET A 99 -3.55 -7.10 -16.23
C MET A 99 -3.59 -8.18 -17.32
N ALA A 100 -4.18 -9.33 -17.05
CA ALA A 100 -4.38 -10.37 -18.06
C ALA A 100 -5.56 -10.07 -19.00
N GLY A 101 -6.47 -9.16 -18.61
CA GLY A 101 -7.68 -8.86 -19.36
C GLY A 101 -8.74 -9.97 -19.30
N GLU A 102 -8.59 -10.87 -18.34
CA GLU A 102 -9.49 -12.00 -18.10
C GLU A 102 -10.41 -11.73 -16.91
N MET A 103 -11.48 -12.49 -16.80
CA MET A 103 -12.31 -12.53 -15.62
C MET A 103 -11.94 -13.76 -14.78
N TYR A 104 -11.31 -13.55 -13.64
CA TYR A 104 -10.91 -14.61 -12.72
C TYR A 104 -11.78 -14.66 -11.47
N PRO A 105 -11.97 -15.85 -10.89
CA PRO A 105 -12.42 -15.94 -9.52
C PRO A 105 -11.36 -15.36 -8.56
N ASP A 106 -11.78 -15.03 -7.35
CA ASP A 106 -10.90 -14.50 -6.30
C ASP A 106 -9.99 -15.60 -5.71
N GLN A 107 -9.01 -16.01 -6.47
CA GLN A 107 -8.07 -17.09 -6.16
C GLN A 107 -6.61 -16.72 -6.51
N SER A 108 -6.30 -15.44 -6.61
CA SER A 108 -4.96 -14.94 -6.96
C SER A 108 -4.41 -15.50 -8.28
N LEU A 109 -5.27 -15.67 -9.28
CA LEU A 109 -4.91 -16.20 -10.60
C LEU A 109 -4.42 -15.10 -11.57
N TYR A 110 -4.68 -13.85 -11.25
CA TYR A 110 -4.27 -12.72 -12.06
C TYR A 110 -2.79 -12.37 -11.84
N PRO A 111 -2.15 -11.65 -12.79
CA PRO A 111 -0.77 -11.21 -12.65
C PRO A 111 -0.56 -10.36 -11.39
N VAL A 112 0.51 -10.62 -10.64
CA VAL A 112 0.82 -10.01 -9.34
C VAL A 112 0.87 -8.46 -9.38
N ASN A 113 1.21 -7.87 -10.52
CA ASN A 113 1.28 -6.43 -10.71
C ASN A 113 -0.09 -5.77 -10.99
N SER A 114 -1.19 -6.53 -10.99
CA SER A 114 -2.52 -6.00 -11.33
C SER A 114 -2.99 -4.95 -10.32
N VAL A 115 -2.95 -5.26 -9.02
CA VAL A 115 -3.35 -4.31 -7.97
C VAL A 115 -2.45 -3.07 -7.94
N PRO A 116 -1.12 -3.16 -7.95
CA PRO A 116 -0.24 -1.98 -8.06
C PRO A 116 -0.57 -1.09 -9.25
N MET A 117 -0.90 -1.66 -10.41
CA MET A 117 -1.26 -0.88 -11.59
C MET A 117 -2.59 -0.11 -11.44
N VAL A 118 -3.56 -0.67 -10.73
CA VAL A 118 -4.81 0.05 -10.43
C VAL A 118 -4.57 1.14 -9.40
N VAL A 119 -3.78 0.90 -8.36
CA VAL A 119 -3.34 1.95 -7.42
C VAL A 119 -2.72 3.12 -8.17
N LYS A 120 -1.80 2.84 -9.10
CA LYS A 120 -1.14 3.86 -9.92
C LYS A 120 -2.13 4.65 -10.78
N ARG A 121 -3.11 3.97 -11.41
CA ARG A 121 -4.16 4.63 -12.21
C ARG A 121 -5.01 5.58 -11.37
N ILE A 122 -5.39 5.17 -10.17
CA ILE A 122 -6.14 6.01 -9.23
C ILE A 122 -5.31 7.22 -8.83
N ASN A 123 -4.08 7.03 -8.43
CA ASN A 123 -3.18 8.12 -8.05
C ASN A 123 -2.91 9.09 -9.21
N ASN A 124 -2.76 8.61 -10.44
CA ASN A 124 -2.64 9.48 -11.63
C ASN A 124 -3.89 10.33 -11.83
N THR A 125 -5.08 9.78 -11.55
CA THR A 125 -6.33 10.55 -11.61
C THR A 125 -6.39 11.62 -10.51
N PHE A 126 -5.98 11.28 -9.30
CA PHE A 126 -5.89 12.24 -8.20
C PHE A 126 -4.92 13.38 -8.51
N GLN A 127 -3.74 13.05 -9.00
CA GLN A 127 -2.77 14.06 -9.44
C GLN A 127 -3.36 14.97 -10.52
N ARG A 128 -4.07 14.41 -11.49
CA ARG A 128 -4.69 15.21 -12.53
C ARG A 128 -5.82 16.10 -12.02
N ALA A 129 -6.66 15.58 -11.13
CA ALA A 129 -7.73 16.37 -10.50
C ALA A 129 -7.16 17.53 -9.66
N ASP A 130 -6.10 17.25 -8.90
CA ASP A 130 -5.37 18.24 -8.13
C ASP A 130 -4.73 19.32 -9.02
N GLN A 131 -4.03 18.93 -10.08
CA GLN A 131 -3.45 19.85 -11.05
C GLN A 131 -4.48 20.80 -11.68
N ILE A 132 -5.67 20.30 -11.98
CA ILE A 132 -6.75 21.10 -12.59
C ILE A 132 -7.20 22.16 -11.60
N GLN A 133 -7.60 21.78 -10.37
CA GLN A 133 -8.06 22.75 -9.38
C GLN A 133 -6.95 23.76 -9.01
N TRP A 134 -5.71 23.29 -8.86
CA TRP A 134 -4.56 24.15 -8.56
C TRP A 134 -4.33 25.20 -9.66
N SER A 135 -4.43 24.79 -10.93
CA SER A 135 -4.29 25.72 -12.07
C SER A 135 -5.41 26.78 -12.13
N GLU A 136 -6.56 26.49 -11.52
CA GLU A 136 -7.69 27.44 -11.38
C GLU A 136 -7.59 28.31 -10.11
N GLY A 137 -6.51 28.19 -9.34
CA GLY A 137 -6.33 28.91 -8.07
C GLY A 137 -7.22 28.39 -6.94
N LYS A 138 -7.61 27.11 -6.99
CA LYS A 138 -8.46 26.45 -6.00
C LYS A 138 -7.67 25.38 -5.27
N ASP A 139 -8.01 25.12 -4.01
CA ASP A 139 -7.45 24.08 -3.14
C ASP A 139 -8.49 23.47 -2.19
N ASP A 140 -9.77 23.56 -2.56
CA ASP A 140 -10.91 23.19 -1.73
C ASP A 140 -10.96 21.68 -1.40
N ILE A 141 -10.40 20.83 -2.26
CA ILE A 141 -10.47 19.37 -2.13
C ILE A 141 -9.08 18.78 -2.06
N ASP A 142 -8.74 18.09 -0.99
CA ASP A 142 -7.57 17.20 -0.98
C ASP A 142 -7.93 15.89 -1.67
N PHE A 143 -7.59 15.81 -2.97
CA PHE A 143 -7.84 14.61 -3.78
C PHE A 143 -7.02 13.39 -3.35
N PHE A 144 -5.91 13.58 -2.64
CA PHE A 144 -5.03 12.49 -2.24
C PHE A 144 -5.58 11.71 -1.03
N ALA A 145 -6.72 11.06 -1.21
CA ALA A 145 -7.22 10.11 -0.24
C ALA A 145 -6.29 8.89 -0.17
N PRO A 146 -5.98 8.39 1.04
CA PRO A 146 -5.14 7.20 1.18
C PRO A 146 -5.81 5.98 0.57
N ILE A 147 -5.05 5.20 -0.20
CA ILE A 147 -5.51 3.96 -0.83
C ILE A 147 -5.02 2.78 -0.01
N VAL A 148 -5.94 1.97 0.51
CA VAL A 148 -5.65 0.67 1.15
C VAL A 148 -5.86 -0.42 0.12
N ALA A 149 -4.81 -1.18 -0.19
CA ALA A 149 -4.79 -2.13 -1.28
C ALA A 149 -4.66 -3.58 -0.79
N ASP A 150 -5.33 -4.47 -1.49
CA ASP A 150 -5.30 -5.91 -1.27
C ASP A 150 -4.03 -6.52 -1.91
N ALA A 151 -3.23 -7.23 -1.12
CA ALA A 151 -2.07 -7.97 -1.58
C ALA A 151 -2.31 -9.48 -1.61
N GLU A 152 -3.58 -9.91 -1.47
CA GLU A 152 -3.92 -11.33 -1.45
C GLU A 152 -3.11 -12.08 -0.38
N ALA A 153 -2.68 -13.31 -0.65
CA ALA A 153 -1.74 -14.05 0.20
C ALA A 153 -0.25 -13.77 -0.14
N GLY A 154 0.04 -12.69 -0.88
CA GLY A 154 1.40 -12.32 -1.28
C GLY A 154 1.90 -13.02 -2.53
N PHE A 155 1.07 -13.78 -3.25
CA PHE A 155 1.39 -14.48 -4.51
C PHE A 155 2.55 -15.50 -4.40
N GLY A 156 2.87 -15.95 -3.22
CA GLY A 156 3.92 -16.94 -2.98
C GLY A 156 4.52 -16.84 -1.57
N GLY A 157 5.83 -16.98 -1.47
CA GLY A 157 6.58 -16.90 -0.22
C GLY A 157 6.96 -15.47 0.17
N VAL A 158 7.90 -15.37 1.12
CA VAL A 158 8.39 -14.09 1.68
C VAL A 158 8.92 -13.15 0.59
N LEU A 159 9.72 -13.66 -0.35
CA LEU A 159 10.29 -12.83 -1.42
C LEU A 159 9.23 -12.30 -2.40
N ASN A 160 8.18 -13.08 -2.67
CA ASN A 160 7.06 -12.62 -3.48
C ASN A 160 6.31 -11.47 -2.79
N ALA A 161 6.04 -11.62 -1.50
CA ALA A 161 5.39 -10.58 -0.69
C ALA A 161 6.24 -9.29 -0.63
N PHE A 162 7.56 -9.43 -0.46
CA PHE A 162 8.51 -8.30 -0.46
C PHE A 162 8.47 -7.53 -1.79
N GLU A 163 8.58 -8.21 -2.92
CA GLU A 163 8.56 -7.55 -4.24
C GLU A 163 7.19 -6.93 -4.55
N LEU A 164 6.11 -7.57 -4.14
CA LEU A 164 4.77 -7.00 -4.26
C LEU A 164 4.62 -5.73 -3.41
N MET A 165 5.09 -5.74 -2.16
CA MET A 165 5.05 -4.56 -1.30
C MET A 165 5.85 -3.39 -1.88
N LYS A 166 7.03 -3.63 -2.45
CA LYS A 166 7.79 -2.60 -3.18
C LYS A 166 6.95 -2.00 -4.31
N SER A 167 6.33 -2.83 -5.14
CA SER A 167 5.47 -2.36 -6.23
C SER A 167 4.26 -1.55 -5.73
N MET A 168 3.68 -1.92 -4.59
CA MET A 168 2.60 -1.16 -3.94
C MET A 168 3.07 0.22 -3.49
N ILE A 169 4.24 0.30 -2.86
CA ILE A 169 4.84 1.57 -2.42
C ILE A 169 5.15 2.46 -3.64
N GLU A 170 5.76 1.92 -4.68
CA GLU A 170 6.06 2.65 -5.92
C GLU A 170 4.78 3.18 -6.60
N ALA A 171 3.69 2.42 -6.55
CA ALA A 171 2.40 2.84 -7.07
C ALA A 171 1.70 3.91 -6.22
N GLY A 172 2.14 4.11 -4.97
CA GLY A 172 1.60 5.09 -4.03
C GLY A 172 0.47 4.56 -3.13
N ALA A 173 0.46 3.26 -2.82
CA ALA A 173 -0.44 2.71 -1.81
C ALA A 173 -0.10 3.30 -0.42
N ALA A 174 -1.13 3.61 0.36
CA ALA A 174 -1.03 4.14 1.71
C ALA A 174 -1.02 3.05 2.78
N GLY A 175 -1.68 1.95 2.49
CA GLY A 175 -1.74 0.76 3.32
C GLY A 175 -1.94 -0.46 2.45
N VAL A 176 -1.47 -1.60 2.94
CA VAL A 176 -1.56 -2.88 2.25
C VAL A 176 -1.91 -3.95 3.28
N HIS A 177 -2.80 -4.84 2.95
CA HIS A 177 -3.06 -6.02 3.78
C HIS A 177 -2.66 -7.30 3.05
N PHE A 178 -2.12 -8.24 3.83
CA PHE A 178 -1.77 -9.59 3.38
C PHE A 178 -2.64 -10.60 4.13
N GLU A 179 -3.13 -11.60 3.42
CA GLU A 179 -3.85 -12.71 4.02
C GLU A 179 -2.89 -13.82 4.45
N ASP A 180 -3.22 -14.49 5.55
CA ASP A 180 -2.48 -15.63 6.08
C ASP A 180 -2.85 -16.98 5.40
N GLN A 181 -3.45 -16.92 4.22
CA GLN A 181 -3.73 -18.09 3.39
C GLN A 181 -2.48 -18.63 2.70
N LEU A 182 -2.46 -19.94 2.44
CA LEU A 182 -1.49 -20.55 1.54
C LEU A 182 -1.75 -20.08 0.11
N ALA A 183 -0.82 -19.32 -0.48
CA ALA A 183 -1.00 -18.63 -1.75
C ALA A 183 -1.40 -19.56 -2.91
N SER A 184 -0.85 -20.77 -2.96
CA SER A 184 -1.13 -21.74 -4.03
C SER A 184 -2.55 -22.30 -4.06
N VAL A 185 -3.31 -22.15 -2.97
CA VAL A 185 -4.70 -22.62 -2.84
C VAL A 185 -5.62 -21.55 -2.24
N LYS A 186 -5.28 -20.28 -2.44
CA LYS A 186 -6.02 -19.13 -1.95
C LYS A 186 -7.47 -19.17 -2.44
N LYS A 187 -8.39 -18.83 -1.59
CA LYS A 187 -9.82 -18.71 -1.85
C LYS A 187 -10.35 -17.36 -1.40
N CYS A 188 -11.46 -16.94 -2.00
CA CYS A 188 -12.22 -15.77 -1.55
C CYS A 188 -12.50 -15.82 -0.04
N GLY A 189 -12.40 -14.70 0.63
CA GLY A 189 -12.62 -14.55 2.05
C GLY A 189 -13.96 -15.11 2.57
N HIS A 190 -15.00 -15.11 1.72
CA HIS A 190 -16.34 -15.63 2.04
C HIS A 190 -16.47 -17.15 1.91
N MET A 191 -15.52 -17.84 1.31
CA MET A 191 -15.58 -19.28 1.09
C MET A 191 -14.98 -20.04 2.29
N GLY A 192 -15.59 -21.19 2.61
CA GLY A 192 -15.03 -22.13 3.57
C GLY A 192 -13.85 -22.93 3.01
N GLY A 193 -13.14 -23.65 3.90
CA GLY A 193 -12.05 -24.55 3.52
C GLY A 193 -10.78 -23.82 3.10
N LYS A 194 -10.50 -22.64 3.65
CA LYS A 194 -9.22 -21.97 3.49
C LYS A 194 -8.09 -22.77 4.13
N VAL A 195 -6.94 -22.77 3.48
CA VAL A 195 -5.71 -23.35 4.02
C VAL A 195 -4.84 -22.20 4.51
N LEU A 196 -4.57 -22.16 5.81
CA LEU A 196 -3.73 -21.14 6.41
C LEU A 196 -2.26 -21.59 6.42
N VAL A 197 -1.35 -20.63 6.33
CA VAL A 197 0.08 -20.88 6.57
C VAL A 197 0.34 -20.93 8.08
N PRO A 198 1.44 -21.57 8.54
CA PRO A 198 1.86 -21.48 9.93
C PRO A 198 2.05 -20.02 10.36
N THR A 199 1.69 -19.67 11.58
CA THR A 199 1.81 -18.29 12.12
C THR A 199 3.21 -17.72 11.90
N ARG A 200 4.26 -18.53 12.06
CA ARG A 200 5.63 -18.10 11.83
C ARG A 200 5.84 -17.62 10.39
N GLU A 201 5.34 -18.34 9.39
CA GLU A 201 5.45 -17.95 7.98
C GLU A 201 4.70 -16.63 7.70
N ALA A 202 3.50 -16.47 8.26
CA ALA A 202 2.76 -15.22 8.15
C ALA A 202 3.54 -14.04 8.76
N CYS A 203 4.13 -14.23 9.94
CA CYS A 203 4.97 -13.21 10.57
C CYS A 203 6.24 -12.90 9.74
N GLU A 204 6.88 -13.89 9.15
CA GLU A 204 8.06 -13.70 8.30
C GLU A 204 7.72 -12.88 7.05
N LYS A 205 6.56 -13.09 6.44
CA LYS A 205 6.07 -12.26 5.31
C LYS A 205 5.86 -10.80 5.70
N LEU A 206 5.33 -10.54 6.90
CA LEU A 206 5.07 -9.18 7.37
C LEU A 206 6.34 -8.47 7.87
N ALA A 207 7.35 -9.22 8.32
CA ALA A 207 8.61 -8.66 8.81
C ALA A 207 9.59 -8.30 7.69
N ALA A 208 9.47 -8.97 6.54
CA ALA A 208 10.34 -8.72 5.39
C ALA A 208 9.98 -7.44 4.64
#